data_ff316f6fe51605581767bc40eddc3a82
#
_entry.id   ff316f6fe51605581767bc40eddc3a82
#
_cell.length_a   1.000
_cell.length_b   1.000
_cell.length_c   1.000
_cell.angle_alpha   90.00
_cell.angle_beta   90.00
_cell.angle_gamma   90.00
#
_symmetry.space_group_name_H-M   'P 1'
#
loop_
_entity.id
_entity.type
_entity.pdbx_description
1 polymer ?
#
loop_
_entity_poly.entity_id
_entity_poly.type
_entity_poly.pdbx_seq_one_letter_code
_entity_poly.pdbx_strand_id
1 'polypeptide(L)'
;PRLFENKQENYVFRIWVPGCASGEEVYSLAILFREYMDEIKQDFKLQIYATDIDGEAIATARAGRYPKNISIDVSSERLRRYFAKEATGFRIKKEIREMVVFAIQNIIKDPPFTKMDLISCRNLLIYLDAALQDRVIMAFHYALRPGGVLFLSPSEGIGNFTDLFAPVDKKWKIYTAKTSGASAQTLMTKHTAWTGDKTEKEPVEPSGKKEKMNFAELIRRVLLQSYAPPSVITDEKGDIVYVHGNTGKYLQPAQGQVSTNVIDMAREGLQMDLRSAILTAALKKTQIILKDLAVKTNGGIHGVDLTVRPLSDPEATRELLLISFQD
;
A
#
# COMPACT_ATOMS: atom_id res chain seq x y z
N PRO A 1 -3.56 21.43 17.75
CA PRO A 1 -4.49 22.13 18.65
C PRO A 1 -5.96 21.82 18.34
N ARG A 2 -6.45 22.10 17.12
CA ARG A 2 -7.88 21.95 16.75
C ARG A 2 -8.49 20.59 17.06
N LEU A 3 -7.73 19.48 16.93
CA LEU A 3 -8.21 18.13 17.25
C LEU A 3 -8.57 17.95 18.73
N PHE A 4 -7.97 18.75 19.62
CA PHE A 4 -8.16 18.67 21.07
C PHE A 4 -9.27 19.57 21.58
N GLU A 5 -9.76 20.52 20.76
CA GLU A 5 -10.81 21.44 21.15
C GLU A 5 -12.11 20.69 21.48
N ASN A 6 -12.75 21.05 22.59
CA ASN A 6 -14.02 20.48 23.05
C ASN A 6 -14.02 18.95 23.29
N LYS A 7 -12.86 18.35 23.58
CA LYS A 7 -12.78 16.93 23.95
C LYS A 7 -12.97 16.77 25.46
N GLN A 8 -13.78 15.78 25.83
CA GLN A 8 -14.01 15.42 27.25
C GLN A 8 -12.77 14.69 27.82
N GLU A 9 -12.59 14.76 29.13
CA GLU A 9 -11.62 13.92 29.83
C GLU A 9 -11.84 12.44 29.46
N ASN A 10 -10.74 11.69 29.27
CA ASN A 10 -10.73 10.30 28.82
C ASN A 10 -11.12 10.06 27.36
N TYR A 11 -11.22 11.10 26.52
CA TYR A 11 -11.40 10.90 25.09
C TYR A 11 -10.28 10.02 24.51
N VAL A 12 -10.64 9.12 23.59
CA VAL A 12 -9.68 8.26 22.89
C VAL A 12 -9.48 8.79 21.49
N PHE A 13 -8.32 9.43 21.24
CA PHE A 13 -7.93 9.80 19.89
C PHE A 13 -7.61 8.56 19.07
N ARG A 14 -8.24 8.46 17.92
CA ARG A 14 -8.02 7.36 16.96
C ARG A 14 -7.36 7.92 15.71
N ILE A 15 -6.16 7.45 15.44
CA ILE A 15 -5.34 7.88 14.30
C ILE A 15 -5.11 6.66 13.41
N TRP A 16 -5.16 6.86 12.11
CA TRP A 16 -4.77 5.83 11.14
C TRP A 16 -3.62 6.35 10.27
N VAL A 17 -2.58 5.53 10.14
CA VAL A 17 -1.41 5.78 9.30
C VAL A 17 -1.28 4.63 8.30
N PRO A 18 -1.92 4.71 7.13
CA PRO A 18 -1.75 3.74 6.06
C PRO A 18 -0.43 3.96 5.32
N GLY A 19 0.22 2.87 4.89
CA GLY A 19 1.55 2.91 4.26
C GLY A 19 2.63 3.35 5.26
N CYS A 20 2.59 2.80 6.48
CA CYS A 20 3.45 3.25 7.56
C CYS A 20 4.93 2.82 7.44
N ALA A 21 5.27 1.97 6.48
CA ALA A 21 6.61 1.42 6.26
C ALA A 21 7.25 0.94 7.58
N SER A 22 8.47 1.37 7.88
CA SER A 22 9.21 1.04 9.11
C SER A 22 8.80 1.85 10.35
N GLY A 23 7.75 2.68 10.27
CA GLY A 23 7.05 3.26 11.42
C GLY A 23 7.55 4.62 11.90
N GLU A 24 8.47 5.29 11.20
CA GLU A 24 9.04 6.59 11.58
C GLU A 24 7.97 7.67 11.71
N GLU A 25 7.04 7.73 10.75
CA GLU A 25 5.92 8.68 10.78
C GLU A 25 4.98 8.41 11.95
N VAL A 26 4.70 7.13 12.20
CA VAL A 26 3.81 6.68 13.28
C VAL A 26 4.33 7.15 14.63
N TYR A 27 5.61 6.88 14.91
CA TYR A 27 6.22 7.27 16.17
C TYR A 27 6.42 8.77 16.28
N SER A 28 6.67 9.47 15.17
CA SER A 28 6.71 10.93 15.15
C SER A 28 5.36 11.53 15.57
N LEU A 29 4.26 11.00 15.04
CA LEU A 29 2.91 11.41 15.45
C LEU A 29 2.65 11.09 16.93
N ALA A 30 2.99 9.89 17.40
CA ALA A 30 2.81 9.50 18.79
C ALA A 30 3.55 10.45 19.75
N ILE A 31 4.79 10.80 19.42
CA ILE A 31 5.61 11.73 20.19
C ILE A 31 4.98 13.13 20.19
N LEU A 32 4.57 13.65 19.02
CA LEU A 32 3.95 14.97 18.93
C LEU A 32 2.65 15.07 19.72
N PHE A 33 1.82 14.03 19.69
CA PHE A 33 0.60 13.98 20.49
C PHE A 33 0.93 13.97 21.99
N ARG A 34 1.93 13.19 22.41
CA ARG A 34 2.35 13.16 23.83
C ARG A 34 2.90 14.50 24.29
N GLU A 35 3.77 15.13 23.49
CA GLU A 35 4.31 16.46 23.81
C GLU A 35 3.20 17.50 23.95
N TYR A 36 2.22 17.49 23.05
CA TYR A 36 1.12 18.43 23.10
C TYR A 36 0.18 18.17 24.30
N MET A 37 -0.10 16.92 24.64
CA MET A 37 -0.86 16.58 25.86
C MET A 37 -0.16 17.06 27.13
N ASP A 38 1.17 16.94 27.20
CA ASP A 38 1.97 17.44 28.33
C ASP A 38 1.95 18.98 28.39
N GLU A 39 2.00 19.67 27.24
CA GLU A 39 1.91 21.13 27.13
C GLU A 39 0.59 21.66 27.67
N ILE A 40 -0.53 21.04 27.26
CA ILE A 40 -1.87 21.45 27.69
C ILE A 40 -2.26 20.87 29.07
N LYS A 41 -1.39 20.04 29.66
CA LYS A 41 -1.62 19.36 30.95
C LYS A 41 -2.92 18.55 31.00
N GLN A 42 -3.26 17.92 29.88
CA GLN A 42 -4.41 17.04 29.77
C GLN A 42 -3.96 15.67 29.28
N ASP A 43 -4.45 14.61 29.91
CA ASP A 43 -4.11 13.24 29.54
C ASP A 43 -5.27 12.61 28.78
N PHE A 44 -5.04 12.32 27.50
CA PHE A 44 -5.98 11.64 26.62
C PHE A 44 -5.41 10.26 26.24
N LYS A 45 -6.29 9.32 25.98
CA LYS A 45 -5.86 8.05 25.41
C LYS A 45 -5.58 8.23 23.92
N LEU A 46 -4.46 7.69 23.46
CA LEU A 46 -4.06 7.72 22.05
C LEU A 46 -4.00 6.28 21.51
N GLN A 47 -4.68 6.04 20.42
CA GLN A 47 -4.65 4.77 19.70
C GLN A 47 -4.34 5.01 18.23
N ILE A 48 -3.16 4.61 17.80
CA ILE A 48 -2.70 4.74 16.41
C ILE A 48 -2.76 3.36 15.74
N TYR A 49 -3.51 3.27 14.66
CA TYR A 49 -3.52 2.10 13.77
C TYR A 49 -2.53 2.38 12.65
N ALA A 50 -1.47 1.63 12.58
CA ALA A 50 -0.42 1.75 11.59
C ALA A 50 -0.43 0.54 10.68
N THR A 51 -0.63 0.75 9.39
CA THR A 51 -0.82 -0.36 8.46
C THR A 51 0.07 -0.22 7.23
N ASP A 52 0.52 -1.35 6.74
CA ASP A 52 1.27 -1.46 5.49
C ASP A 52 0.94 -2.82 4.84
N ILE A 53 1.17 -2.92 3.54
CA ILE A 53 1.04 -4.19 2.82
C ILE A 53 2.26 -5.09 3.05
N ASP A 54 3.41 -4.50 3.36
CA ASP A 54 4.68 -5.19 3.61
C ASP A 54 4.77 -5.70 5.05
N GLY A 55 4.74 -7.02 5.21
CA GLY A 55 4.85 -7.68 6.51
C GLY A 55 6.22 -7.50 7.19
N GLU A 56 7.31 -7.37 6.44
CA GLU A 56 8.66 -7.15 6.99
C GLU A 56 8.79 -5.72 7.51
N ALA A 57 8.25 -4.74 6.78
CA ALA A 57 8.17 -3.35 7.24
C ALA A 57 7.37 -3.26 8.54
N ILE A 58 6.21 -3.92 8.61
CA ILE A 58 5.39 -4.00 9.83
C ILE A 58 6.13 -4.66 11.00
N ALA A 59 6.90 -5.72 10.77
CA ALA A 59 7.70 -6.36 11.81
C ALA A 59 8.80 -5.41 12.35
N THR A 60 9.47 -4.69 11.45
CA THR A 60 10.47 -3.67 11.77
C THR A 60 9.86 -2.52 12.56
N ALA A 61 8.73 -1.97 12.09
CA ALA A 61 8.00 -0.92 12.76
C ALA A 61 7.56 -1.33 14.17
N ARG A 62 7.02 -2.54 14.33
CA ARG A 62 6.62 -3.09 15.63
C ARG A 62 7.78 -3.26 16.60
N ALA A 63 8.97 -3.64 16.10
CA ALA A 63 10.17 -3.73 16.92
C ALA A 63 10.61 -2.35 17.42
N GLY A 64 10.37 -1.29 16.65
CA GLY A 64 10.69 0.10 16.98
C GLY A 64 12.16 0.34 17.20
N ARG A 65 13.04 -0.34 16.46
CA ARG A 65 14.49 -0.23 16.52
C ARG A 65 15.00 0.53 15.31
N TYR A 66 15.81 1.54 15.56
CA TYR A 66 16.38 2.41 14.54
C TYR A 66 17.90 2.50 14.68
N PRO A 67 18.65 2.60 13.57
CA PRO A 67 20.10 2.72 13.60
C PRO A 67 20.53 4.05 14.23
N LYS A 68 21.84 4.17 14.52
CA LYS A 68 22.41 5.35 15.20
C LYS A 68 22.19 6.67 14.44
N ASN A 69 22.10 6.62 13.11
CA ASN A 69 21.91 7.80 12.28
C ASN A 69 20.57 8.51 12.47
N ILE A 70 19.58 7.88 13.13
CA ILE A 70 18.31 8.55 13.48
C ILE A 70 18.56 9.81 14.35
N SER A 71 19.71 9.89 15.03
CA SER A 71 20.11 11.07 15.80
C SER A 71 20.34 12.34 14.94
N ILE A 72 20.38 12.21 13.64
CA ILE A 72 20.47 13.36 12.70
C ILE A 72 19.07 13.99 12.57
N ASP A 73 18.02 13.17 12.57
CA ASP A 73 16.65 13.60 12.28
C ASP A 73 15.83 13.88 13.55
N VAL A 74 16.23 13.31 14.68
CA VAL A 74 15.54 13.44 15.97
C VAL A 74 16.39 14.23 16.95
N SER A 75 15.80 15.28 17.55
CA SER A 75 16.51 16.12 18.53
C SER A 75 17.02 15.31 19.72
N SER A 76 18.14 15.75 20.29
CA SER A 76 18.77 15.10 21.45
C SER A 76 17.82 14.99 22.66
N GLU A 77 16.92 15.97 22.83
CA GLU A 77 15.91 15.96 23.88
C GLU A 77 14.89 14.84 23.66
N ARG A 78 14.33 14.70 22.43
CA ARG A 78 13.38 13.64 22.07
C ARG A 78 14.04 12.26 22.15
N LEU A 79 15.30 12.13 21.70
CA LEU A 79 16.04 10.88 21.83
C LEU A 79 16.16 10.45 23.29
N ARG A 80 16.53 11.36 24.21
CA ARG A 80 16.62 11.06 25.64
C ARG A 80 15.26 10.73 26.25
N ARG A 81 14.22 11.43 25.83
CA ARG A 81 12.89 11.30 26.43
C ARG A 81 12.16 10.05 25.95
N TYR A 82 12.16 9.79 24.66
CA TYR A 82 11.28 8.78 24.03
C TYR A 82 12.00 7.54 23.50
N PHE A 83 13.32 7.52 23.53
CA PHE A 83 14.11 6.38 23.07
C PHE A 83 14.98 5.81 24.18
N ALA A 84 15.22 4.50 24.12
CA ALA A 84 16.24 3.80 24.88
C ALA A 84 17.45 3.57 23.95
N LYS A 85 18.66 3.91 24.42
CA LYS A 85 19.89 3.68 23.67
C LYS A 85 20.24 2.19 23.76
N GLU A 86 20.46 1.55 22.63
CA GLU A 86 20.95 0.17 22.50
C GLU A 86 22.36 0.16 21.90
N ALA A 87 23.06 -0.96 21.90
CA ALA A 87 24.44 -1.08 21.39
C ALA A 87 24.53 -0.71 19.90
N THR A 88 23.52 -1.07 19.11
CA THR A 88 23.47 -0.87 17.66
C THR A 88 22.66 0.36 17.22
N GLY A 89 21.95 1.04 18.13
CA GLY A 89 21.10 2.17 17.77
C GLY A 89 20.19 2.64 18.89
N PHE A 90 18.96 2.95 18.55
CA PHE A 90 17.95 3.45 19.46
C PHE A 90 16.66 2.63 19.31
N ARG A 91 15.96 2.44 20.40
CA ARG A 91 14.65 1.79 20.42
C ARG A 91 13.62 2.71 21.04
N ILE A 92 12.46 2.84 20.42
CA ILE A 92 11.32 3.57 20.98
C ILE A 92 10.94 2.96 22.33
N LYS A 93 10.73 3.79 23.36
CA LYS A 93 10.30 3.34 24.68
C LYS A 93 8.93 2.68 24.65
N LYS A 94 8.68 1.79 25.60
CA LYS A 94 7.46 0.99 25.69
C LYS A 94 6.20 1.85 25.74
N GLU A 95 6.21 2.93 26.50
CA GLU A 95 5.10 3.86 26.65
C GLU A 95 4.58 4.43 25.33
N ILE A 96 5.47 4.73 24.36
CA ILE A 96 5.09 5.21 23.03
C ILE A 96 4.63 4.05 22.13
N ARG A 97 5.31 2.90 22.22
CA ARG A 97 4.96 1.73 21.41
C ARG A 97 3.57 1.17 21.74
N GLU A 98 3.14 1.25 23.00
CA GLU A 98 1.81 0.78 23.45
C GLU A 98 0.65 1.62 22.90
N MET A 99 0.93 2.84 22.41
CA MET A 99 -0.06 3.67 21.74
C MET A 99 -0.35 3.20 20.32
N VAL A 100 0.44 2.26 19.76
CA VAL A 100 0.40 1.89 18.33
C VAL A 100 0.06 0.42 18.14
N VAL A 101 -0.90 0.18 17.26
CA VAL A 101 -1.27 -1.16 16.76
C VAL A 101 -0.80 -1.27 15.32
N PHE A 102 0.16 -2.16 15.07
CA PHE A 102 0.67 -2.44 13.72
C PHE A 102 -0.05 -3.64 13.11
N ALA A 103 -0.53 -3.52 11.88
CA ALA A 103 -1.21 -4.59 11.16
C ALA A 103 -0.86 -4.57 9.66
N ILE A 104 -0.84 -5.75 9.04
CA ILE A 104 -0.78 -5.87 7.58
C ILE A 104 -2.18 -5.54 7.04
N GLN A 105 -2.25 -4.62 6.07
CA GLN A 105 -3.51 -4.21 5.44
C GLN A 105 -3.26 -3.72 4.02
N ASN A 106 -4.08 -4.16 3.10
CA ASN A 106 -4.15 -3.62 1.76
C ASN A 106 -5.21 -2.51 1.70
N ILE A 107 -4.79 -1.25 1.61
CA ILE A 107 -5.68 -0.08 1.62
C ILE A 107 -6.73 -0.08 0.50
N ILE A 108 -6.48 -0.82 -0.60
CA ILE A 108 -7.37 -0.90 -1.75
C ILE A 108 -8.42 -2.01 -1.57
N LYS A 109 -8.02 -3.14 -0.95
CA LYS A 109 -8.83 -4.36 -0.88
C LYS A 109 -9.53 -4.54 0.46
N ASP A 110 -8.88 -4.14 1.55
CA ASP A 110 -9.40 -4.37 2.89
C ASP A 110 -10.29 -3.21 3.35
N PRO A 111 -11.28 -3.47 4.21
CA PRO A 111 -12.15 -2.42 4.71
C PRO A 111 -11.36 -1.39 5.52
N PRO A 112 -11.67 -0.08 5.38
CA PRO A 112 -11.02 0.95 6.15
C PRO A 112 -11.44 0.90 7.62
N PHE A 113 -10.58 1.42 8.49
CA PHE A 113 -10.98 1.72 9.86
C PHE A 113 -12.07 2.79 9.87
N THR A 114 -12.80 2.91 10.97
CA THR A 114 -13.88 3.89 11.11
C THR A 114 -13.72 4.74 12.35
N LYS A 115 -14.39 5.91 12.37
CA LYS A 115 -14.38 6.87 13.50
C LYS A 115 -12.97 7.37 13.82
N MET A 116 -12.19 7.68 12.79
CA MET A 116 -10.85 8.24 12.92
C MET A 116 -10.91 9.76 13.16
N ASP A 117 -10.09 10.25 14.06
CA ASP A 117 -9.92 11.70 14.30
C ASP A 117 -8.85 12.28 13.36
N LEU A 118 -7.87 11.47 12.99
CA LEU A 118 -6.79 11.84 12.05
C LEU A 118 -6.46 10.63 11.15
N ILE A 119 -6.30 10.90 9.87
CA ILE A 119 -5.62 9.99 8.93
C ILE A 119 -4.39 10.71 8.41
N SER A 120 -3.22 10.11 8.56
CA SER A 120 -1.97 10.57 7.98
C SER A 120 -1.56 9.57 6.90
N CYS A 121 -1.71 9.98 5.63
CA CYS A 121 -1.36 9.17 4.47
C CYS A 121 -0.36 9.98 3.64
N ARG A 122 0.91 9.63 3.74
CA ARG A 122 1.98 10.39 3.10
C ARG A 122 2.85 9.47 2.26
N ASN A 123 3.13 9.92 1.04
CA ASN A 123 3.96 9.20 0.08
C ASN A 123 3.43 7.79 -0.28
N LEU A 124 2.11 7.60 -0.22
CA LEU A 124 1.44 6.36 -0.62
C LEU A 124 0.61 6.53 -1.89
N LEU A 125 -0.14 7.63 -2.01
CA LEU A 125 -1.04 7.85 -3.15
C LEU A 125 -0.28 8.00 -4.48
N ILE A 126 0.97 8.43 -4.43
CA ILE A 126 1.85 8.58 -5.61
C ILE A 126 2.10 7.25 -6.35
N TYR A 127 1.89 6.11 -5.71
CA TYR A 127 2.01 4.77 -6.30
C TYR A 127 0.71 4.23 -6.88
N LEU A 128 -0.39 4.98 -6.77
CA LEU A 128 -1.72 4.58 -7.21
C LEU A 128 -2.10 5.35 -8.49
N ASP A 129 -2.81 4.70 -9.39
CA ASP A 129 -3.44 5.40 -10.50
C ASP A 129 -4.60 6.29 -10.03
N ALA A 130 -5.09 7.18 -10.90
CA ALA A 130 -6.09 8.17 -10.54
C ALA A 130 -7.40 7.54 -10.01
N ALA A 131 -7.84 6.41 -10.57
CA ALA A 131 -9.07 5.74 -10.13
C ALA A 131 -8.93 5.13 -8.73
N LEU A 132 -7.75 4.57 -8.42
CA LEU A 132 -7.44 4.05 -7.09
C LEU A 132 -7.23 5.18 -6.09
N GLN A 133 -6.61 6.30 -6.48
CA GLN A 133 -6.50 7.49 -5.63
C GLN A 133 -7.89 7.99 -5.22
N ASP A 134 -8.78 8.16 -6.17
CA ASP A 134 -10.17 8.60 -5.93
C ASP A 134 -10.89 7.67 -4.95
N ARG A 135 -10.74 6.35 -5.14
CA ARG A 135 -11.32 5.34 -4.26
C ARG A 135 -10.77 5.43 -2.83
N VAL A 136 -9.47 5.61 -2.68
CA VAL A 136 -8.82 5.74 -1.37
C VAL A 136 -9.23 7.04 -0.67
N ILE A 137 -9.32 8.16 -1.39
CA ILE A 137 -9.79 9.44 -0.82
C ILE A 137 -11.24 9.34 -0.33
N MET A 138 -12.12 8.68 -1.07
CA MET A 138 -13.48 8.39 -0.60
C MET A 138 -13.50 7.51 0.64
N ALA A 139 -12.66 6.47 0.68
CA ALA A 139 -12.52 5.60 1.86
C ALA A 139 -12.01 6.36 3.09
N PHE A 140 -11.09 7.31 2.91
CA PHE A 140 -10.63 8.18 4.00
C PHE A 140 -11.73 9.08 4.53
N HIS A 141 -12.55 9.66 3.65
CA HIS A 141 -13.70 10.46 4.10
C HIS A 141 -14.68 9.62 4.93
N TYR A 142 -14.97 8.41 4.49
CA TYR A 142 -15.81 7.48 5.25
C TYR A 142 -15.19 7.08 6.60
N ALA A 143 -13.89 6.87 6.63
CA ALA A 143 -13.15 6.48 7.84
C ALA A 143 -13.11 7.60 8.88
N LEU A 144 -13.05 8.85 8.45
CA LEU A 144 -12.96 10.03 9.31
C LEU A 144 -14.31 10.36 9.98
N ARG A 145 -14.23 10.87 11.20
CA ARG A 145 -15.36 11.54 11.84
C ARG A 145 -15.61 12.88 11.13
N PRO A 146 -16.83 13.43 11.20
CA PRO A 146 -17.07 14.83 10.82
C PRO A 146 -16.10 15.76 11.56
N GLY A 147 -15.40 16.64 10.83
CA GLY A 147 -14.34 17.49 11.38
C GLY A 147 -13.00 16.78 11.63
N GLY A 148 -12.91 15.47 11.39
CA GLY A 148 -11.65 14.74 11.43
C GLY A 148 -10.66 15.23 10.37
N VAL A 149 -9.38 15.00 10.58
CA VAL A 149 -8.30 15.58 9.78
C VAL A 149 -7.71 14.54 8.83
N LEU A 150 -7.51 14.93 7.58
CA LEU A 150 -6.70 14.21 6.59
C LEU A 150 -5.41 15.00 6.37
N PHE A 151 -4.26 14.32 6.56
CA PHE A 151 -2.92 14.86 6.30
C PHE A 151 -2.25 14.07 5.19
N LEU A 152 -1.90 14.75 4.10
CA LEU A 152 -1.25 14.18 2.93
C LEU A 152 0.16 14.74 2.75
N SER A 153 0.95 14.12 1.86
CA SER A 153 2.24 14.67 1.42
C SER A 153 2.04 15.88 0.49
N PRO A 154 3.02 16.80 0.41
CA PRO A 154 2.95 17.95 -0.51
C PRO A 154 2.73 17.58 -1.98
N SER A 155 3.19 16.41 -2.41
CA SER A 155 3.01 15.89 -3.78
C SER A 155 1.65 15.23 -4.02
N GLU A 156 0.82 15.08 -2.98
CA GLU A 156 -0.46 14.40 -3.01
C GLU A 156 -1.63 15.41 -2.87
N GLY A 157 -2.83 14.98 -3.12
CA GLY A 157 -4.00 15.83 -3.02
C GLY A 157 -5.30 15.05 -2.99
N ILE A 158 -6.38 15.78 -2.71
CA ILE A 158 -7.74 15.22 -2.64
C ILE A 158 -8.44 15.15 -4.01
N GLY A 159 -7.75 15.49 -5.11
CA GLY A 159 -8.35 15.49 -6.45
C GLY A 159 -9.62 16.35 -6.50
N ASN A 160 -10.69 15.80 -7.06
CA ASN A 160 -11.97 16.47 -7.25
C ASN A 160 -12.88 16.47 -5.99
N PHE A 161 -12.43 15.93 -4.85
CA PHE A 161 -13.26 15.74 -3.64
C PHE A 161 -13.30 16.98 -2.72
N THR A 162 -13.33 18.17 -3.32
CA THR A 162 -13.47 19.45 -2.57
C THR A 162 -14.80 19.58 -1.84
N ASP A 163 -15.81 18.84 -2.26
CA ASP A 163 -17.12 18.77 -1.58
C ASP A 163 -17.05 17.96 -0.28
N LEU A 164 -16.16 16.99 -0.20
CA LEU A 164 -15.98 16.12 0.95
C LEU A 164 -14.99 16.67 1.98
N PHE A 165 -14.04 17.50 1.54
CA PHE A 165 -12.97 18.02 2.38
C PHE A 165 -12.85 19.54 2.28
N ALA A 166 -12.55 20.16 3.41
CA ALA A 166 -12.20 21.58 3.48
C ALA A 166 -10.70 21.73 3.77
N PRO A 167 -9.96 22.55 3.01
CA PRO A 167 -8.54 22.78 3.26
C PRO A 167 -8.35 23.57 4.56
N VAL A 168 -7.50 23.09 5.45
CA VAL A 168 -6.99 23.78 6.64
C VAL A 168 -5.70 24.50 6.30
N ASP A 169 -4.79 23.77 5.64
CA ASP A 169 -3.54 24.30 5.15
C ASP A 169 -3.25 23.70 3.76
N LYS A 170 -3.26 24.57 2.74
CA LYS A 170 -3.03 24.15 1.35
C LYS A 170 -1.57 23.79 1.07
N LYS A 171 -0.63 24.44 1.77
CA LYS A 171 0.81 24.21 1.62
C LYS A 171 1.19 22.82 2.17
N TRP A 172 0.71 22.52 3.36
CA TRP A 172 1.00 21.28 4.06
C TRP A 172 -0.03 20.18 3.81
N LYS A 173 -0.98 20.40 2.87
CA LYS A 173 -1.99 19.41 2.47
C LYS A 173 -2.77 18.84 3.66
N ILE A 174 -3.20 19.71 4.55
CA ILE A 174 -4.05 19.38 5.69
C ILE A 174 -5.49 19.76 5.37
N TYR A 175 -6.39 18.82 5.55
CA TYR A 175 -7.80 18.96 5.23
C TYR A 175 -8.67 18.52 6.43
N THR A 176 -9.88 19.04 6.54
CA THR A 176 -10.92 18.52 7.45
C THR A 176 -12.04 17.87 6.68
N ALA A 177 -12.53 16.74 7.16
CA ALA A 177 -13.69 16.06 6.61
C ALA A 177 -14.96 16.89 6.90
N LYS A 178 -15.70 17.23 5.84
CA LYS A 178 -16.98 17.89 5.94
C LYS A 178 -18.08 16.91 6.37
N THR A 179 -19.09 17.40 7.05
CA THR A 179 -20.30 16.61 7.31
C THR A 179 -21.05 16.45 5.98
N SER A 180 -20.98 15.26 5.39
CA SER A 180 -21.82 14.98 4.22
C SER A 180 -23.23 14.65 4.71
N GLY A 181 -24.23 15.40 4.25
CA GLY A 181 -25.60 14.90 4.31
C GLY A 181 -25.69 13.56 3.58
N ALA A 182 -26.68 12.74 3.84
CA ALA A 182 -26.96 11.33 3.43
C ALA A 182 -26.31 10.76 2.13
N SER A 183 -25.56 11.56 1.38
CA SER A 183 -24.95 11.20 0.09
C SER A 183 -23.66 10.39 0.20
N ALA A 184 -22.91 10.46 1.30
CA ALA A 184 -21.65 9.70 1.41
C ALA A 184 -21.91 8.18 1.59
N GLN A 185 -22.94 7.82 2.36
CA GLN A 185 -23.40 6.43 2.43
C GLN A 185 -24.04 5.96 1.11
N THR A 186 -24.77 6.84 0.42
CA THR A 186 -25.40 6.54 -0.88
C THR A 186 -24.38 6.50 -2.01
N LEU A 187 -23.31 7.30 -1.97
CA LEU A 187 -22.20 7.24 -2.93
C LEU A 187 -21.35 5.98 -2.71
N MET A 188 -21.14 5.57 -1.47
CA MET A 188 -20.47 4.29 -1.20
C MET A 188 -21.32 3.09 -1.63
N THR A 189 -22.63 3.08 -1.43
CA THR A 189 -23.49 2.00 -1.91
C THR A 189 -23.60 1.95 -3.43
N LYS A 190 -23.41 3.06 -4.14
CA LYS A 190 -23.32 3.08 -5.61
C LYS A 190 -21.92 2.74 -6.15
N HIS A 191 -20.86 2.91 -5.36
CA HIS A 191 -19.46 2.65 -5.77
C HIS A 191 -18.78 1.53 -4.98
N THR A 192 -19.39 1.01 -3.92
CA THR A 192 -18.91 -0.16 -3.18
C THR A 192 -19.59 -1.44 -3.63
N ALA A 193 -19.39 -1.80 -4.87
CA ALA A 193 -18.95 -3.17 -5.05
C ALA A 193 -17.46 -3.18 -4.60
N TRP A 194 -17.21 -3.35 -3.30
CA TRP A 194 -15.87 -3.59 -2.73
C TRP A 194 -15.26 -4.90 -3.30
N THR A 195 -16.00 -5.59 -4.12
CA THR A 195 -15.61 -6.81 -4.83
C THR A 195 -15.99 -6.65 -6.30
N GLY A 196 -14.97 -6.52 -7.13
CA GLY A 196 -14.88 -6.90 -8.52
C GLY A 196 -16.06 -6.81 -9.46
N ASP A 197 -15.71 -6.24 -10.58
CA ASP A 197 -16.27 -6.51 -11.90
C ASP A 197 -17.56 -5.78 -12.31
N LYS A 198 -17.35 -4.89 -13.31
CA LYS A 198 -18.45 -4.28 -14.07
C LYS A 198 -18.98 -5.29 -15.05
N THR A 199 -20.21 -5.72 -14.84
CA THR A 199 -21.13 -6.08 -15.91
C THR A 199 -22.38 -5.23 -15.74
N GLU A 200 -22.67 -4.43 -16.75
CA GLU A 200 -23.89 -3.66 -16.88
C GLU A 200 -25.11 -4.56 -16.74
N LYS A 201 -26.02 -4.22 -15.82
CA LYS A 201 -27.40 -4.72 -15.84
C LYS A 201 -28.37 -3.66 -15.32
N GLU A 202 -29.45 -3.55 -16.09
CA GLU A 202 -30.63 -2.72 -15.89
C GLU A 202 -31.32 -2.87 -14.52
N PRO A 203 -32.20 -1.95 -14.13
CA PRO A 203 -32.76 -1.86 -12.79
C PRO A 203 -33.81 -2.94 -12.53
N VAL A 204 -33.62 -3.75 -11.49
CA VAL A 204 -34.61 -4.68 -10.96
C VAL A 204 -34.84 -4.38 -9.47
N GLU A 205 -36.11 -4.39 -9.07
CA GLU A 205 -36.68 -4.11 -7.76
C GLU A 205 -36.19 -5.00 -6.59
N PRO A 206 -36.40 -4.60 -5.32
CA PRO A 206 -35.76 -5.21 -4.17
C PRO A 206 -36.44 -6.50 -3.71
N SER A 207 -35.78 -7.62 -3.87
CA SER A 207 -36.14 -8.84 -3.14
C SER A 207 -34.91 -9.43 -2.45
N GLY A 208 -35.01 -9.58 -1.14
CA GLY A 208 -33.93 -10.09 -0.30
C GLY A 208 -33.52 -11.52 -0.68
N LYS A 209 -32.25 -11.68 -1.01
CA LYS A 209 -31.58 -12.99 -1.05
C LYS A 209 -30.17 -12.82 -0.47
N LYS A 210 -29.84 -13.65 0.51
CA LYS A 210 -28.49 -13.85 1.04
C LYS A 210 -27.56 -14.16 -0.13
N GLU A 211 -26.56 -13.29 -0.35
CA GLU A 211 -25.50 -13.55 -1.36
C GLU A 211 -24.78 -14.85 -1.00
N LYS A 212 -24.87 -15.80 -1.90
CA LYS A 212 -24.07 -17.03 -1.85
C LYS A 212 -22.63 -16.62 -2.11
N MET A 213 -21.75 -16.84 -1.14
CA MET A 213 -20.31 -16.68 -1.27
C MET A 213 -19.84 -17.46 -2.51
N ASN A 214 -19.25 -16.77 -3.48
CA ASN A 214 -18.74 -17.41 -4.69
C ASN A 214 -17.43 -18.14 -4.36
N PHE A 215 -17.56 -19.39 -3.96
CA PHE A 215 -16.41 -20.26 -3.62
C PHE A 215 -15.42 -20.41 -4.77
N ALA A 216 -15.87 -20.35 -6.03
CA ALA A 216 -14.98 -20.44 -7.19
C ALA A 216 -14.04 -19.24 -7.26
N GLU A 217 -14.52 -18.03 -6.99
CA GLU A 217 -13.70 -16.82 -6.96
C GLU A 217 -12.73 -16.81 -5.76
N LEU A 218 -13.21 -17.26 -4.59
CA LEU A 218 -12.35 -17.44 -3.42
C LEU A 218 -11.22 -18.43 -3.69
N ILE A 219 -11.55 -19.60 -4.24
CA ILE A 219 -10.57 -20.64 -4.59
C ILE A 219 -9.59 -20.12 -5.64
N ARG A 220 -10.05 -19.44 -6.70
CA ARG A 220 -9.19 -18.84 -7.72
C ARG A 220 -8.19 -17.87 -7.09
N ARG A 221 -8.64 -16.99 -6.19
CA ARG A 221 -7.78 -16.04 -5.48
C ARG A 221 -6.74 -16.74 -4.60
N VAL A 222 -7.16 -17.73 -3.81
CA VAL A 222 -6.26 -18.50 -2.95
C VAL A 222 -5.22 -19.26 -3.78
N LEU A 223 -5.63 -19.89 -4.88
CA LEU A 223 -4.71 -20.61 -5.78
C LEU A 223 -3.70 -19.66 -6.42
N LEU A 224 -4.13 -18.50 -6.91
CA LEU A 224 -3.22 -17.50 -7.47
C LEU A 224 -2.23 -16.97 -6.42
N GLN A 225 -2.69 -16.66 -5.22
CA GLN A 225 -1.81 -16.13 -4.16
C GLN A 225 -0.85 -17.16 -3.57
N SER A 226 -1.27 -18.44 -3.48
CA SER A 226 -0.50 -19.46 -2.76
C SER A 226 0.32 -20.37 -3.67
N TYR A 227 -0.09 -20.53 -4.93
CA TYR A 227 0.50 -21.55 -5.83
C TYR A 227 0.98 -20.99 -7.17
N ALA A 228 0.57 -19.78 -7.59
CA ALA A 228 1.08 -19.20 -8.82
C ALA A 228 2.51 -18.67 -8.59
N PRO A 229 3.47 -19.04 -9.45
CA PRO A 229 4.83 -18.51 -9.35
C PRO A 229 4.86 -17.00 -9.66
N PRO A 230 5.85 -16.27 -9.16
CA PRO A 230 6.08 -14.88 -9.56
C PRO A 230 6.11 -14.77 -11.08
N SER A 231 5.33 -13.84 -11.62
CA SER A 231 5.11 -13.77 -13.08
C SER A 231 4.94 -12.31 -13.54
N VAL A 232 5.25 -12.06 -14.80
CA VAL A 232 4.94 -10.78 -15.46
C VAL A 232 4.22 -11.04 -16.78
N ILE A 233 3.32 -10.13 -17.14
CA ILE A 233 2.73 -10.09 -18.49
C ILE A 233 3.40 -8.96 -19.24
N THR A 234 3.90 -9.25 -20.43
CA THR A 234 4.54 -8.27 -21.30
C THR A 234 3.89 -8.27 -22.68
N ASP A 235 4.14 -7.22 -23.44
CA ASP A 235 3.93 -7.25 -24.88
C ASP A 235 5.07 -8.03 -25.58
N GLU A 236 5.01 -8.15 -26.91
CA GLU A 236 6.02 -8.83 -27.73
C GLU A 236 7.41 -8.18 -27.68
N LYS A 237 7.48 -6.90 -27.29
CA LYS A 237 8.75 -6.16 -27.15
C LYS A 237 9.38 -6.33 -25.76
N GLY A 238 8.64 -6.93 -24.82
CA GLY A 238 9.05 -7.15 -23.45
C GLY A 238 8.66 -6.01 -22.51
N ASP A 239 7.81 -5.07 -22.93
CA ASP A 239 7.31 -4.01 -22.04
C ASP A 239 6.26 -4.58 -21.08
N ILE A 240 6.48 -4.38 -19.79
CA ILE A 240 5.67 -4.96 -18.72
C ILE A 240 4.30 -4.27 -18.67
N VAL A 241 3.25 -5.08 -18.77
CA VAL A 241 1.85 -4.67 -18.64
C VAL A 241 1.30 -5.00 -17.25
N TYR A 242 1.73 -6.13 -16.66
CA TYR A 242 1.24 -6.57 -15.36
C TYR A 242 2.30 -7.39 -14.61
N VAL A 243 2.32 -7.28 -13.28
CA VAL A 243 3.23 -8.03 -12.39
C VAL A 243 2.41 -8.81 -11.36
N HIS A 244 2.71 -10.09 -11.18
CA HIS A 244 2.14 -10.97 -10.17
C HIS A 244 3.22 -11.54 -9.25
N GLY A 245 2.98 -11.49 -7.94
CA GLY A 245 3.89 -12.03 -6.93
C GLY A 245 5.18 -11.21 -6.73
N ASN A 246 6.12 -11.77 -5.98
CA ASN A 246 7.40 -11.10 -5.68
C ASN A 246 8.44 -11.40 -6.76
N THR A 247 8.56 -10.54 -7.76
CA THR A 247 9.54 -10.66 -8.85
C THR A 247 10.90 -10.08 -8.53
N GLY A 248 11.10 -9.47 -7.36
CA GLY A 248 12.35 -8.78 -6.98
C GLY A 248 13.60 -9.66 -6.91
N LYS A 249 13.43 -10.98 -6.82
CA LYS A 249 14.54 -11.94 -6.97
C LYS A 249 15.11 -11.99 -8.39
N TYR A 250 14.29 -11.75 -9.40
CA TYR A 250 14.60 -11.96 -10.83
C TYR A 250 14.74 -10.65 -11.59
N LEU A 251 13.96 -9.63 -11.20
CA LEU A 251 13.89 -8.32 -11.83
C LEU A 251 14.31 -7.24 -10.83
N GLN A 252 15.00 -6.21 -11.32
CA GLN A 252 15.36 -5.03 -10.56
C GLN A 252 15.26 -3.79 -11.45
N PRO A 253 15.01 -2.59 -10.90
CA PRO A 253 15.05 -1.37 -11.70
C PRO A 253 16.40 -1.23 -12.41
N ALA A 254 16.38 -0.93 -13.71
CA ALA A 254 17.59 -0.64 -14.47
C ALA A 254 18.27 0.60 -13.92
N GLN A 255 19.62 0.60 -13.87
CA GLN A 255 20.37 1.78 -13.50
C GLN A 255 20.33 2.81 -14.65
N GLY A 256 20.00 4.08 -14.34
CA GLY A 256 19.95 5.15 -15.33
C GLY A 256 18.52 5.54 -15.70
N GLN A 257 18.20 5.54 -16.99
CA GLN A 257 16.86 5.89 -17.46
C GLN A 257 15.85 4.83 -17.03
N VAL A 258 14.70 5.26 -16.51
CA VAL A 258 13.64 4.35 -16.08
C VAL A 258 13.13 3.56 -17.29
N SER A 259 13.29 2.24 -17.25
CA SER A 259 12.74 1.30 -18.24
C SER A 259 11.75 0.38 -17.56
N THR A 260 10.61 0.15 -18.20
CA THR A 260 9.62 -0.86 -17.82
C THR A 260 9.78 -2.15 -18.63
N ASN A 261 10.85 -2.27 -19.40
CA ASN A 261 11.11 -3.45 -20.21
C ASN A 261 11.71 -4.57 -19.34
N VAL A 262 11.12 -5.76 -19.40
CA VAL A 262 11.51 -6.91 -18.57
C VAL A 262 12.94 -7.34 -18.81
N ILE A 263 13.47 -7.16 -20.03
CA ILE A 263 14.85 -7.53 -20.38
C ILE A 263 15.84 -6.58 -19.70
N ASP A 264 15.55 -5.28 -19.72
CA ASP A 264 16.39 -4.26 -19.06
C ASP A 264 16.37 -4.40 -17.54
N MET A 265 15.23 -4.84 -16.99
CA MET A 265 15.03 -5.07 -15.56
C MET A 265 15.57 -6.44 -15.10
N ALA A 266 15.87 -7.36 -16.00
CA ALA A 266 16.36 -8.69 -15.65
C ALA A 266 17.72 -8.63 -14.96
N ARG A 267 17.86 -9.42 -13.88
CA ARG A 267 19.15 -9.54 -13.17
C ARG A 267 20.22 -10.21 -14.03
N GLU A 268 21.48 -9.98 -13.65
CA GLU A 268 22.65 -10.56 -14.30
C GLU A 268 22.53 -12.10 -14.36
N GLY A 269 22.75 -12.67 -15.54
CA GLY A 269 22.57 -14.09 -15.85
C GLY A 269 21.24 -14.43 -16.53
N LEU A 270 20.21 -13.56 -16.45
CA LEU A 270 18.89 -13.85 -17.01
C LEU A 270 18.60 -13.12 -18.34
N GLN A 271 19.27 -11.99 -18.60
CA GLN A 271 18.93 -11.08 -19.69
C GLN A 271 18.97 -11.72 -21.09
N MET A 272 20.02 -12.49 -21.40
CA MET A 272 20.20 -13.09 -22.72
C MET A 272 19.18 -14.18 -22.99
N ASP A 273 18.96 -15.04 -22.01
CA ASP A 273 18.02 -16.16 -22.11
C ASP A 273 16.58 -15.66 -22.17
N LEU A 274 16.24 -14.65 -21.38
CA LEU A 274 14.93 -14.02 -21.37
C LEU A 274 14.62 -13.35 -22.73
N ARG A 275 15.60 -12.61 -23.30
CA ARG A 275 15.47 -12.02 -24.64
C ARG A 275 15.22 -13.08 -25.71
N SER A 276 16.01 -14.14 -25.71
CA SER A 276 15.89 -15.25 -26.66
C SER A 276 14.53 -15.95 -26.51
N ALA A 277 14.08 -16.20 -25.29
CA ALA A 277 12.81 -16.86 -25.00
C ALA A 277 11.62 -16.00 -25.44
N ILE A 278 11.61 -14.69 -25.18
CA ILE A 278 10.57 -13.76 -25.62
C ILE A 278 10.46 -13.76 -27.14
N LEU A 279 11.58 -13.55 -27.84
CA LEU A 279 11.60 -13.54 -29.32
C LEU A 279 11.12 -14.88 -29.90
N THR A 280 11.57 -15.99 -29.33
CA THR A 280 11.18 -17.32 -29.82
C THR A 280 9.71 -17.61 -29.56
N ALA A 281 9.19 -17.27 -28.38
CA ALA A 281 7.78 -17.45 -28.03
C ALA A 281 6.86 -16.59 -28.91
N ALA A 282 7.23 -15.32 -29.15
CA ALA A 282 6.49 -14.42 -30.02
C ALA A 282 6.43 -14.91 -31.48
N LEU A 283 7.57 -15.35 -32.03
CA LEU A 283 7.65 -15.81 -33.43
C LEU A 283 6.97 -17.16 -33.66
N LYS A 284 7.23 -18.14 -32.76
CA LYS A 284 6.72 -19.50 -32.94
C LYS A 284 5.33 -19.72 -32.36
N LYS A 285 4.78 -18.74 -31.61
CA LYS A 285 3.51 -18.87 -30.88
C LYS A 285 3.42 -20.11 -30.00
N THR A 286 4.56 -20.52 -29.42
CA THR A 286 4.68 -21.70 -28.56
C THR A 286 5.29 -21.34 -27.23
N GLN A 287 4.96 -22.13 -26.21
CA GLN A 287 5.58 -22.01 -24.90
C GLN A 287 7.06 -22.40 -24.95
N ILE A 288 7.90 -21.58 -24.34
CA ILE A 288 9.34 -21.82 -24.16
C ILE A 288 9.60 -22.05 -22.68
N ILE A 289 10.34 -23.10 -22.35
CA ILE A 289 10.76 -23.42 -20.99
C ILE A 289 12.28 -23.54 -20.99
N LEU A 290 12.93 -22.75 -20.16
CA LEU A 290 14.38 -22.83 -19.91
C LEU A 290 14.56 -23.19 -18.43
N LYS A 291 15.41 -24.19 -18.17
CA LYS A 291 15.61 -24.72 -16.82
C LYS A 291 16.99 -24.39 -16.29
N ASP A 292 17.06 -24.21 -14.96
CA ASP A 292 18.31 -24.06 -14.21
C ASP A 292 19.19 -22.90 -14.71
N LEU A 293 18.55 -21.76 -15.00
CA LEU A 293 19.26 -20.54 -15.37
C LEU A 293 19.96 -19.95 -14.15
N ALA A 294 21.27 -19.69 -14.26
CA ALA A 294 22.05 -19.13 -13.17
C ALA A 294 21.79 -17.62 -13.03
N VAL A 295 21.04 -17.21 -12.01
CA VAL A 295 20.70 -15.81 -11.72
C VAL A 295 21.47 -15.31 -10.52
N LYS A 296 22.17 -14.18 -10.66
CA LYS A 296 22.91 -13.54 -9.60
C LYS A 296 21.99 -12.65 -8.76
N THR A 297 21.83 -13.00 -7.49
CA THR A 297 21.07 -12.24 -6.49
C THR A 297 21.99 -11.69 -5.41
N ASN A 298 21.46 -10.85 -4.52
CA ASN A 298 22.24 -10.27 -3.40
C ASN A 298 22.79 -11.32 -2.42
N GLY A 299 22.34 -12.59 -2.49
CA GLY A 299 22.76 -13.69 -1.62
C GLY A 299 23.58 -14.78 -2.33
N GLY A 300 23.91 -14.61 -3.63
CA GLY A 300 24.65 -15.63 -4.41
C GLY A 300 24.04 -15.92 -5.78
N ILE A 301 24.42 -17.05 -6.37
CA ILE A 301 23.86 -17.54 -7.63
C ILE A 301 22.79 -18.58 -7.31
N HIS A 302 21.61 -18.43 -7.89
CA HIS A 302 20.48 -19.35 -7.75
C HIS A 302 20.04 -19.87 -9.11
N GLY A 303 19.66 -21.16 -9.18
CA GLY A 303 19.02 -21.74 -10.35
C GLY A 303 17.56 -21.30 -10.43
N VAL A 304 17.12 -20.87 -11.60
CA VAL A 304 15.75 -20.40 -11.86
C VAL A 304 15.21 -21.05 -13.13
N ASP A 305 14.03 -21.63 -13.06
CA ASP A 305 13.29 -22.07 -14.22
C ASP A 305 12.46 -20.91 -14.79
N LEU A 306 12.63 -20.62 -16.06
CA LEU A 306 11.95 -19.57 -16.80
C LEU A 306 10.95 -20.18 -17.78
N THR A 307 9.69 -19.75 -17.70
CA THR A 307 8.66 -20.12 -18.67
C THR A 307 8.12 -18.87 -19.35
N VAL A 308 8.14 -18.84 -20.68
CA VAL A 308 7.53 -17.79 -21.50
C VAL A 308 6.43 -18.42 -22.34
N ARG A 309 5.19 -17.94 -22.16
CA ARG A 309 3.99 -18.48 -22.80
C ARG A 309 3.19 -17.37 -23.50
N PRO A 310 2.89 -17.51 -24.81
CA PRO A 310 1.95 -16.62 -25.48
C PRO A 310 0.55 -16.74 -24.87
N LEU A 311 -0.10 -15.61 -24.65
CA LEU A 311 -1.49 -15.54 -24.21
C LEU A 311 -2.37 -15.27 -25.45
N SER A 312 -3.25 -16.21 -25.75
CA SER A 312 -4.26 -16.06 -26.82
C SER A 312 -5.55 -15.59 -26.18
N ASP A 313 -5.81 -14.31 -26.20
CA ASP A 313 -7.11 -13.75 -25.85
C ASP A 313 -7.82 -13.27 -27.11
N PRO A 314 -9.01 -13.82 -27.45
CA PRO A 314 -9.76 -13.43 -28.65
C PRO A 314 -10.18 -11.96 -28.67
N GLU A 315 -10.23 -11.30 -27.50
CA GLU A 315 -10.63 -9.90 -27.34
C GLU A 315 -9.42 -8.94 -27.21
N ALA A 316 -8.19 -9.48 -27.07
CA ALA A 316 -7.01 -8.64 -26.93
C ALA A 316 -6.56 -8.06 -28.28
N THR A 317 -6.46 -6.74 -28.34
CA THR A 317 -5.93 -5.98 -29.49
C THR A 317 -4.41 -6.09 -29.64
N ARG A 318 -3.71 -6.76 -28.70
CA ARG A 318 -2.24 -6.93 -28.67
C ARG A 318 -1.88 -8.34 -28.26
N GLU A 319 -0.84 -8.88 -28.85
CA GLU A 319 -0.28 -10.14 -28.44
C GLU A 319 0.50 -9.97 -27.13
N LEU A 320 0.14 -10.76 -26.12
CA LEU A 320 0.72 -10.73 -24.79
C LEU A 320 1.49 -12.00 -24.49
N LEU A 321 2.53 -11.89 -23.68
CA LEU A 321 3.34 -12.99 -23.21
C LEU A 321 3.27 -13.07 -21.68
N LEU A 322 3.01 -14.25 -21.14
CA LEU A 322 3.17 -14.55 -19.72
C LEU A 322 4.56 -15.11 -19.48
N ILE A 323 5.32 -14.46 -18.62
CA ILE A 323 6.65 -14.87 -18.18
C ILE A 323 6.56 -15.25 -16.72
N SER A 324 6.90 -16.49 -16.36
CA SER A 324 6.90 -16.95 -14.97
C SER A 324 8.27 -17.47 -14.56
N PHE A 325 8.60 -17.23 -13.28
CA PHE A 325 9.87 -17.60 -12.66
C PHE A 325 9.61 -18.60 -11.55
N GLN A 326 10.39 -19.67 -11.47
CA GLN A 326 10.28 -20.71 -10.45
C GLN A 326 11.66 -21.10 -9.95
N ASP A 327 11.87 -21.09 -8.61
CA ASP A 327 13.12 -21.53 -7.97
C ASP A 327 13.17 -23.05 -7.89
#